data_ffe7733134b742b65e972ff0cc505e6f
#
_entry.id   ffe7733134b742b65e972ff0cc505e6f
#
_cell.length_a   1.000
_cell.length_b   1.000
_cell.length_c   1.000
_cell.angle_alpha   90.00
_cell.angle_beta   90.00
_cell.angle_gamma   90.00
#
_symmetry.space_group_name_H-M   'P 1'
#
loop_
_entity.id
_entity.type
_entity.pdbx_description
1 polymer ?
#
loop_
_entity_poly.entity_id
_entity_poly.type
_entity_poly.pdbx_seq_one_letter_code
_entity_poly.pdbx_strand_id
1 'polypeptide(L)'
;KNACLSPVFVSATLSGKGNFDYFLAETGFEPDEVMKMSLEPVFDMAKQGRLLVTDSGDEIYEEIAAKAKGSVLIICNSVGRMQKITKLLKKLCPGRVYSQRDIDIKDTGGLTDTIFVGCAVFREGMDFAHTGISYVVLDKLPFEYPDDLVLKEHAESIKRNGQEPFMDYF
;
A
#
# COMPACT_ATOMS: atom_id res chain seq x y z
N LYS A 1 24.79 -12.90 -26.69
CA LYS A 1 24.56 -13.77 -25.50
C LYS A 1 25.10 -13.03 -24.29
N ASN A 2 24.31 -12.13 -23.73
CA ASN A 2 24.66 -11.45 -22.50
C ASN A 2 24.14 -12.34 -21.37
N ALA A 3 25.04 -12.99 -20.70
CA ALA A 3 24.74 -13.75 -19.52
C ALA A 3 24.42 -12.80 -18.37
N CYS A 4 23.15 -12.58 -18.10
CA CYS A 4 22.73 -12.20 -16.77
C CYS A 4 22.91 -13.47 -15.93
N LEU A 5 23.97 -13.52 -15.14
CA LEU A 5 24.44 -14.77 -14.55
C LEU A 5 23.52 -15.32 -13.48
N SER A 6 22.79 -14.48 -12.75
CA SER A 6 21.76 -14.90 -11.79
C SER A 6 20.99 -13.68 -11.30
N PRO A 7 19.73 -13.49 -11.69
CA PRO A 7 18.90 -12.43 -11.12
C PRO A 7 18.62 -12.72 -9.64
N VAL A 8 18.65 -11.67 -8.83
CA VAL A 8 18.28 -11.73 -7.41
C VAL A 8 17.09 -10.81 -7.18
N PHE A 9 15.99 -11.38 -6.70
CA PHE A 9 14.79 -10.64 -6.35
C PHE A 9 14.70 -10.52 -4.83
N VAL A 10 14.49 -9.32 -4.32
CA VAL A 10 14.37 -9.05 -2.88
C VAL A 10 13.13 -8.19 -2.65
N SER A 11 12.19 -8.69 -1.86
CA SER A 11 11.02 -7.93 -1.43
C SER A 11 10.42 -8.57 -0.18
N ALA A 12 9.64 -7.79 0.57
CA ALA A 12 8.88 -8.29 1.70
C ALA A 12 7.63 -9.11 1.27
N THR A 13 7.26 -9.08 0.00
CA THR A 13 6.00 -9.62 -0.52
C THR A 13 6.18 -10.64 -1.65
N LEU A 14 7.38 -11.21 -1.84
CA LEU A 14 7.62 -12.27 -2.83
C LEU A 14 6.94 -13.59 -2.47
N SER A 15 6.65 -13.79 -1.20
CA SER A 15 5.97 -15.01 -0.74
C SER A 15 4.77 -14.68 0.14
N GLY A 16 3.72 -15.50 0.04
CA GLY A 16 2.62 -15.54 0.99
C GLY A 16 2.74 -16.78 1.89
N LYS A 17 2.89 -16.60 3.21
CA LYS A 17 3.06 -17.70 4.17
C LYS A 17 4.19 -18.68 3.80
N GLY A 18 5.29 -18.16 3.22
CA GLY A 18 6.43 -18.96 2.77
C GLY A 18 6.24 -19.64 1.40
N ASN A 19 5.12 -19.45 0.74
CA ASN A 19 4.85 -19.97 -0.61
C ASN A 19 5.23 -18.92 -1.66
N PHE A 20 6.07 -19.30 -2.63
CA PHE A 20 6.54 -18.47 -3.73
C PHE A 20 5.85 -18.77 -5.07
N ASP A 21 4.87 -19.66 -5.12
CA ASP A 21 4.29 -20.19 -6.36
C ASP A 21 3.69 -19.08 -7.22
N TYR A 22 3.01 -18.10 -6.60
CA TYR A 22 2.48 -16.96 -7.32
C TYR A 22 3.59 -16.16 -8.03
N PHE A 23 4.66 -15.81 -7.30
CA PHE A 23 5.78 -15.07 -7.88
C PHE A 23 6.48 -15.84 -9.00
N LEU A 24 6.64 -17.14 -8.86
CA LEU A 24 7.24 -17.99 -9.90
C LEU A 24 6.35 -18.05 -11.15
N ALA A 25 5.04 -18.20 -10.97
CA ALA A 25 4.09 -18.20 -12.08
C ALA A 25 4.12 -16.87 -12.87
N GLU A 26 4.15 -15.73 -12.15
CA GLU A 26 4.21 -14.39 -12.77
C GLU A 26 5.53 -14.14 -13.52
N THR A 27 6.64 -14.67 -13.02
CA THR A 27 7.96 -14.44 -13.61
C THR A 27 8.38 -15.52 -14.60
N GLY A 28 7.65 -16.65 -14.66
CA GLY A 28 7.93 -17.76 -15.56
C GLY A 28 9.19 -18.57 -15.19
N PHE A 29 9.64 -18.49 -13.95
CA PHE A 29 10.72 -19.35 -13.44
C PHE A 29 10.19 -20.70 -12.99
N GLU A 30 10.88 -21.77 -13.35
CA GLU A 30 10.55 -23.09 -12.83
C GLU A 30 11.03 -23.24 -11.37
N PRO A 31 10.27 -23.94 -10.52
CA PRO A 31 10.58 -24.06 -9.09
C PRO A 31 11.94 -24.68 -8.74
N ASP A 32 12.49 -25.51 -9.62
CA ASP A 32 13.78 -26.20 -9.49
C ASP A 32 14.96 -25.37 -10.01
N GLU A 33 14.70 -24.31 -10.75
CA GLU A 33 15.72 -23.37 -11.27
C GLU A 33 16.08 -22.26 -10.28
N VAL A 34 15.33 -22.12 -9.17
CA VAL A 34 15.47 -20.98 -8.26
C VAL A 34 15.81 -21.40 -6.83
N MET A 35 16.71 -20.65 -6.22
CA MET A 35 16.95 -20.71 -4.78
C MET A 35 15.97 -19.77 -4.08
N LYS A 36 15.20 -20.30 -3.13
CA LYS A 36 14.19 -19.56 -2.36
C LYS A 36 14.70 -19.36 -0.93
N MET A 37 14.58 -18.15 -0.42
CA MET A 37 14.92 -17.82 0.96
C MET A 37 13.83 -16.95 1.58
N SER A 38 13.33 -17.34 2.73
CA SER A 38 12.45 -16.51 3.56
C SER A 38 13.16 -16.25 4.89
N LEU A 39 13.23 -15.00 5.28
CA LEU A 39 13.78 -14.58 6.57
C LEU A 39 12.64 -14.35 7.55
N GLU A 40 12.89 -14.68 8.81
CA GLU A 40 11.95 -14.36 9.87
C GLU A 40 11.78 -12.85 10.00
N PRO A 41 10.54 -12.37 10.23
CA PRO A 41 10.29 -10.95 10.41
C PRO A 41 11.00 -10.44 11.67
N VAL A 42 11.62 -9.25 11.55
CA VAL A 42 12.29 -8.57 12.67
C VAL A 42 11.28 -8.12 13.72
N PHE A 43 10.03 -7.88 13.32
CA PHE A 43 8.96 -7.36 14.16
C PHE A 43 7.86 -8.41 14.37
N ASP A 44 7.39 -8.56 15.60
CA ASP A 44 6.19 -9.34 15.91
C ASP A 44 4.95 -8.51 15.59
N MET A 45 4.47 -8.61 14.34
CA MET A 45 3.33 -7.84 13.86
C MET A 45 2.05 -8.14 14.64
N ALA A 46 1.90 -9.36 15.17
CA ALA A 46 0.73 -9.73 15.97
C ALA A 46 0.66 -8.97 17.30
N LYS A 47 1.82 -8.59 17.83
CA LYS A 47 1.89 -7.77 19.06
C LYS A 47 1.95 -6.27 18.80
N GLN A 48 2.55 -5.86 17.67
CA GLN A 48 2.84 -4.47 17.39
C GLN A 48 1.81 -3.81 16.48
N GLY A 49 1.09 -4.60 15.67
CA GLY A 49 0.07 -4.12 14.74
C GLY A 49 -1.33 -4.52 15.17
N ARG A 50 -2.31 -3.68 14.82
CA ARG A 50 -3.74 -3.98 14.96
C ARG A 50 -4.46 -3.58 13.68
N LEU A 51 -5.11 -4.54 13.03
CA LEU A 51 -5.98 -4.29 11.89
C LEU A 51 -7.40 -3.98 12.38
N LEU A 52 -7.95 -2.86 11.91
CA LEU A 52 -9.34 -2.48 12.13
C LEU A 52 -10.01 -2.36 10.76
N VAL A 53 -11.16 -2.99 10.62
CA VAL A 53 -12.01 -2.88 9.43
C VAL A 53 -13.29 -2.19 9.83
N THR A 54 -13.71 -1.16 9.10
CA THR A 54 -14.91 -0.40 9.38
C THR A 54 -15.65 -0.05 8.10
N ASP A 55 -16.96 0.09 8.19
CA ASP A 55 -17.87 0.57 7.17
C ASP A 55 -18.39 2.00 7.44
N SER A 56 -17.80 2.69 8.43
CA SER A 56 -18.25 4.01 8.92
C SER A 56 -18.23 5.15 7.88
N GLY A 57 -17.82 4.87 6.65
CA GLY A 57 -17.77 5.90 5.60
C GLY A 57 -16.86 7.08 5.95
N ASP A 58 -17.31 8.31 5.70
CA ASP A 58 -16.51 9.52 5.96
C ASP A 58 -16.43 9.89 7.46
N GLU A 59 -17.28 9.32 8.32
CA GLU A 59 -17.31 9.58 9.77
C GLU A 59 -16.00 9.16 10.45
N ILE A 60 -15.30 8.16 9.91
CA ILE A 60 -13.99 7.72 10.41
C ILE A 60 -12.97 8.88 10.43
N TYR A 61 -13.05 9.82 9.48
CA TYR A 61 -12.12 10.95 9.40
C TYR A 61 -12.39 12.00 10.49
N GLU A 62 -13.64 12.16 10.91
CA GLU A 62 -14.02 13.00 12.05
C GLU A 62 -13.50 12.39 13.35
N GLU A 63 -13.62 11.08 13.48
CA GLU A 63 -13.09 10.35 14.63
C GLU A 63 -11.56 10.43 14.71
N ILE A 64 -10.86 10.25 13.59
CA ILE A 64 -9.41 10.39 13.48
C ILE A 64 -8.98 11.82 13.87
N ALA A 65 -9.64 12.84 13.33
CA ALA A 65 -9.33 14.23 13.65
C ALA A 65 -9.47 14.54 15.15
N ALA A 66 -10.48 13.94 15.80
CA ALA A 66 -10.78 14.17 17.23
C ALA A 66 -9.92 13.34 18.18
N LYS A 67 -9.57 12.11 17.84
CA LYS A 67 -9.04 11.13 18.80
C LYS A 67 -7.62 10.65 18.48
N ALA A 68 -7.14 10.73 17.23
CA ALA A 68 -5.83 10.20 16.88
C ALA A 68 -4.72 11.01 17.53
N LYS A 69 -3.84 10.29 18.25
CA LYS A 69 -2.61 10.83 18.83
C LYS A 69 -1.42 10.37 18.00
N GLY A 70 -0.49 11.28 17.72
CA GLY A 70 0.62 11.02 16.81
C GLY A 70 0.23 11.18 15.34
N SER A 71 1.14 10.86 14.45
CA SER A 71 0.90 11.06 13.02
C SER A 71 0.04 9.95 12.41
N VAL A 72 -0.76 10.34 11.43
CA VAL A 72 -1.68 9.47 10.68
C VAL A 72 -1.34 9.55 9.20
N LEU A 73 -1.23 8.41 8.54
CA LEU A 73 -1.08 8.31 7.09
C LEU A 73 -2.40 7.81 6.48
N ILE A 74 -2.99 8.60 5.60
CA ILE A 74 -4.22 8.25 4.89
C ILE A 74 -3.89 8.06 3.41
N ILE A 75 -4.14 6.86 2.90
CA ILE A 75 -3.88 6.48 1.52
C ILE A 75 -5.20 6.36 0.77
N CYS A 76 -5.38 7.17 -0.26
CA CYS A 76 -6.57 7.24 -1.09
C CYS A 76 -6.31 6.63 -2.48
N ASN A 77 -7.33 6.05 -3.09
CA ASN A 77 -7.23 5.46 -4.42
C ASN A 77 -7.37 6.49 -5.56
N SER A 78 -7.79 7.71 -5.27
CA SER A 78 -7.91 8.76 -6.29
C SER A 78 -7.61 10.15 -5.76
N VAL A 79 -7.15 11.02 -6.65
CA VAL A 79 -6.87 12.43 -6.35
C VAL A 79 -8.12 13.17 -5.88
N GLY A 80 -9.28 12.88 -6.50
CA GLY A 80 -10.56 13.49 -6.09
C GLY A 80 -10.94 13.11 -4.66
N ARG A 81 -10.75 11.85 -4.28
CA ARG A 81 -11.01 11.38 -2.92
C ARG A 81 -10.03 12.00 -1.92
N MET A 82 -8.74 12.03 -2.24
CA MET A 82 -7.72 12.70 -1.45
C MET A 82 -8.08 14.17 -1.19
N GLN A 83 -8.49 14.92 -2.21
CA GLN A 83 -8.87 16.33 -2.06
C GLN A 83 -10.08 16.51 -1.14
N LYS A 84 -11.10 15.64 -1.26
CA LYS A 84 -12.30 15.66 -0.42
C LYS A 84 -11.93 15.45 1.05
N ILE A 85 -11.15 14.41 1.35
CA ILE A 85 -10.69 14.08 2.71
C ILE A 85 -9.81 15.19 3.27
N THR A 86 -8.85 15.67 2.49
CA THR A 86 -7.97 16.78 2.91
C THR A 86 -8.77 18.02 3.27
N LYS A 87 -9.79 18.38 2.47
CA LYS A 87 -10.65 19.53 2.74
C LYS A 87 -11.48 19.37 4.01
N LEU A 88 -11.99 18.17 4.26
CA LEU A 88 -12.71 17.84 5.48
C LEU A 88 -11.79 17.99 6.70
N LEU A 89 -10.65 17.30 6.68
CA LEU A 89 -9.71 17.30 7.80
C LEU A 89 -9.09 18.67 8.07
N LYS A 90 -8.77 19.47 7.04
CA LYS A 90 -8.28 20.86 7.22
C LYS A 90 -9.30 21.77 7.91
N LYS A 91 -10.60 21.46 7.82
CA LYS A 91 -11.63 22.19 8.57
C LYS A 91 -11.68 21.76 10.04
N LEU A 92 -11.50 20.48 10.32
CA LEU A 92 -11.62 19.89 11.65
C LEU A 92 -10.36 20.13 12.51
N CYS A 93 -9.18 20.04 11.89
CA CYS A 93 -7.89 20.20 12.56
C CYS A 93 -6.91 21.03 11.70
N PRO A 94 -7.14 22.36 11.61
CA PRO A 94 -6.29 23.25 10.81
C PRO A 94 -4.83 23.21 11.31
N GLY A 95 -3.89 23.28 10.37
CA GLY A 95 -2.46 23.26 10.67
C GLY A 95 -1.84 21.88 10.90
N ARG A 96 -2.67 20.83 11.03
CA ARG A 96 -2.21 19.46 11.28
C ARG A 96 -2.25 18.57 10.03
N VAL A 97 -2.83 19.05 8.93
CA VAL A 97 -3.13 18.23 7.75
C VAL A 97 -2.33 18.68 6.53
N TYR A 98 -1.61 17.75 5.97
CA TYR A 98 -0.81 17.92 4.75
C TYR A 98 -1.20 16.89 3.70
N SER A 99 -1.48 17.34 2.49
CA SER A 99 -1.63 16.45 1.35
C SER A 99 -0.29 16.23 0.64
N GLN A 100 -0.22 15.23 -0.21
CA GLN A 100 0.95 15.00 -1.06
C GLN A 100 1.32 16.19 -1.97
N ARG A 101 0.44 17.21 -2.08
CA ARG A 101 0.71 18.43 -2.82
C ARG A 101 1.30 19.55 -1.96
N ASP A 102 1.15 19.43 -0.64
CA ASP A 102 1.61 20.42 0.34
C ASP A 102 3.06 20.13 0.79
N ILE A 103 3.56 18.93 0.53
CA ILE A 103 4.87 18.45 1.03
C ILE A 103 5.79 18.15 -0.14
N ASP A 104 7.02 18.61 -0.08
CA ASP A 104 8.08 18.07 -0.94
C ASP A 104 8.33 16.61 -0.49
N ILE A 105 8.23 15.69 -1.44
CA ILE A 105 8.38 14.23 -1.24
C ILE A 105 9.69 13.86 -0.50
N LYS A 106 10.68 14.75 -0.57
CA LYS A 106 12.00 14.54 0.03
C LYS A 106 12.15 15.07 1.44
N ASP A 107 11.16 15.80 1.96
CA ASP A 107 11.30 16.48 3.26
C ASP A 107 10.02 16.34 4.11
N THR A 108 9.84 15.16 4.70
CA THR A 108 8.89 14.97 5.81
C THR A 108 9.54 15.24 7.16
N GLY A 109 10.82 15.64 7.17
CA GLY A 109 11.65 15.77 8.36
C GLY A 109 11.07 16.73 9.39
N GLY A 110 10.77 16.20 10.57
CA GLY A 110 10.32 17.00 11.72
C GLY A 110 8.80 17.21 11.83
N LEU A 111 7.98 16.76 10.88
CA LEU A 111 6.53 16.82 10.97
C LEU A 111 6.01 15.68 11.89
N THR A 112 5.77 16.00 13.14
CA THR A 112 5.16 15.09 14.11
C THR A 112 3.71 15.48 14.38
N ASP A 113 2.90 14.57 14.89
CA ASP A 113 1.48 14.78 15.18
C ASP A 113 0.69 15.32 13.98
N THR A 114 0.99 14.79 12.80
CA THR A 114 0.55 15.30 11.50
C THR A 114 -0.33 14.25 10.80
N ILE A 115 -1.37 14.71 10.08
CA ILE A 115 -2.19 13.87 9.22
C ILE A 115 -1.74 14.05 7.78
N PHE A 116 -1.16 13.02 7.23
CA PHE A 116 -0.71 12.95 5.84
C PHE A 116 -1.80 12.32 4.98
N VAL A 117 -2.20 12.99 3.90
CA VAL A 117 -3.23 12.48 2.98
C VAL A 117 -2.66 12.41 1.57
N GLY A 118 -2.60 11.21 0.99
CA GLY A 118 -2.03 11.01 -0.34
C GLY A 118 -2.62 9.84 -1.10
N CYS A 119 -2.12 9.64 -2.30
CA CYS A 119 -2.43 8.52 -3.17
C CYS A 119 -1.22 7.56 -3.26
N ALA A 120 -1.05 6.91 -4.40
CA ALA A 120 0.00 5.92 -4.64
C ALA A 120 1.42 6.38 -4.26
N VAL A 121 1.73 7.67 -4.43
CA VAL A 121 3.04 8.24 -4.04
C VAL A 121 3.32 8.07 -2.54
N PHE A 122 2.28 8.12 -1.69
CA PHE A 122 2.41 7.89 -0.26
C PHE A 122 2.42 6.41 0.11
N ARG A 123 2.00 5.54 -0.79
CA ARG A 123 2.09 4.08 -0.63
C ARG A 123 3.51 3.58 -0.90
N GLU A 124 4.19 4.19 -1.89
CA GLU A 124 5.49 3.76 -2.37
C GLU A 124 6.40 4.98 -2.61
N GLY A 125 7.60 4.97 -2.03
CA GLY A 125 8.61 5.98 -2.34
C GLY A 125 8.72 7.17 -1.36
N MET A 126 8.00 7.14 -0.24
CA MET A 126 8.14 8.13 0.85
C MET A 126 8.76 7.51 2.08
N ASP A 127 9.67 8.23 2.71
CA ASP A 127 10.20 7.88 4.03
C ASP A 127 9.48 8.67 5.12
N PHE A 128 8.74 7.97 5.97
CA PHE A 128 8.02 8.53 7.11
C PHE A 128 8.68 8.17 8.45
N ALA A 129 9.90 7.61 8.47
CA ALA A 129 10.53 7.07 9.67
C ALA A 129 10.59 8.07 10.83
N HIS A 130 10.78 9.36 10.54
CA HIS A 130 10.90 10.39 11.57
C HIS A 130 9.60 11.10 11.94
N THR A 131 8.48 10.72 11.35
CA THR A 131 7.19 11.40 11.56
C THR A 131 6.35 10.79 12.67
N GLY A 132 6.74 9.63 13.21
CA GLY A 132 6.00 8.95 14.28
C GLY A 132 4.59 8.50 13.87
N ILE A 133 4.46 7.89 12.66
CA ILE A 133 3.17 7.37 12.21
C ILE A 133 2.68 6.28 13.16
N SER A 134 1.53 6.52 13.75
CA SER A 134 0.84 5.60 14.66
C SER A 134 -0.36 4.91 14.01
N TYR A 135 -0.89 5.50 12.95
CA TYR A 135 -2.06 4.97 12.23
C TYR A 135 -1.82 5.03 10.73
N VAL A 136 -2.15 3.93 10.04
CA VAL A 136 -2.23 3.89 8.57
C VAL A 136 -3.68 3.58 8.20
N VAL A 137 -4.28 4.43 7.39
CA VAL A 137 -5.67 4.31 6.94
C VAL A 137 -5.68 4.08 5.44
N LEU A 138 -6.25 2.97 5.03
CA LEU A 138 -6.56 2.70 3.63
C LEU A 138 -8.02 3.10 3.41
N ASP A 139 -8.26 4.19 2.68
CA ASP A 139 -9.63 4.67 2.38
C ASP A 139 -10.46 3.62 1.62
N LYS A 140 -9.79 2.89 0.74
CA LYS A 140 -10.30 1.71 0.03
C LYS A 140 -9.14 0.78 -0.27
N LEU A 141 -9.44 -0.50 -0.45
CA LEU A 141 -8.44 -1.43 -0.95
C LEU A 141 -7.87 -0.94 -2.29
N PRO A 142 -6.54 -0.93 -2.44
CA PRO A 142 -5.89 -0.42 -3.64
C PRO A 142 -5.98 -1.47 -4.75
N PHE A 143 -7.06 -1.41 -5.52
CA PHE A 143 -7.14 -2.16 -6.78
C PHE A 143 -6.32 -1.45 -7.84
N GLU A 144 -5.70 -2.23 -8.69
CA GLU A 144 -5.01 -1.76 -9.87
C GLU A 144 -6.00 -1.10 -10.85
N TYR A 145 -5.48 -0.27 -11.77
CA TYR A 145 -6.34 0.38 -12.75
C TYR A 145 -6.88 -0.64 -13.74
N PRO A 146 -8.22 -0.74 -13.94
CA PRO A 146 -8.82 -1.71 -14.88
C PRO A 146 -8.36 -1.51 -16.32
N ASP A 147 -7.80 -0.35 -16.66
CA ASP A 147 -7.32 -0.01 -17.99
C ASP A 147 -5.83 -0.33 -18.22
N ASP A 148 -5.13 -0.87 -17.23
CA ASP A 148 -3.77 -1.35 -17.42
C ASP A 148 -3.75 -2.50 -18.44
N LEU A 149 -2.85 -2.39 -19.42
CA LEU A 149 -2.78 -3.36 -20.52
C LEU A 149 -2.31 -4.74 -20.06
N VAL A 150 -1.42 -4.79 -19.06
CA VAL A 150 -0.92 -6.06 -18.52
C VAL A 150 -2.04 -6.77 -17.75
N LEU A 151 -2.80 -6.02 -16.94
CA LEU A 151 -3.94 -6.57 -16.23
C LEU A 151 -5.05 -7.05 -17.15
N LYS A 152 -5.33 -6.32 -18.23
CA LYS A 152 -6.31 -6.76 -19.24
C LYS A 152 -5.91 -8.07 -19.88
N GLU A 153 -4.66 -8.18 -20.33
CA GLU A 153 -4.17 -9.41 -20.93
C GLU A 153 -4.15 -10.57 -19.94
N HIS A 154 -3.78 -10.30 -18.68
CA HIS A 154 -3.82 -11.30 -17.63
C HIS A 154 -5.26 -11.77 -17.35
N ALA A 155 -6.21 -10.84 -17.21
CA ALA A 155 -7.62 -11.17 -17.05
C ALA A 155 -8.19 -11.97 -18.24
N GLU A 156 -7.79 -11.66 -19.46
CA GLU A 156 -8.17 -12.43 -20.65
C GLU A 156 -7.53 -13.82 -20.67
N SER A 157 -6.30 -13.95 -20.19
CA SER A 157 -5.63 -15.24 -20.04
C SER A 157 -6.36 -16.15 -19.04
N ILE A 158 -6.74 -15.60 -17.88
CA ILE A 158 -7.52 -16.29 -16.85
C ILE A 158 -8.87 -16.79 -17.43
N LYS A 159 -9.58 -15.90 -18.15
CA LYS A 159 -10.84 -16.25 -18.82
C LYS A 159 -10.66 -17.37 -19.86
N ARG A 160 -9.59 -17.32 -20.66
CA ARG A 160 -9.28 -18.38 -21.64
C ARG A 160 -9.08 -19.74 -20.98
N ASN A 161 -8.60 -19.76 -19.74
CA ASN A 161 -8.45 -20.97 -18.91
C ASN A 161 -9.73 -21.37 -18.17
N GLY A 162 -10.87 -20.68 -18.39
CA GLY A 162 -12.15 -21.01 -17.81
C GLY A 162 -12.34 -20.56 -16.36
N GLN A 163 -11.50 -19.65 -15.88
CA GLN A 163 -11.54 -19.10 -14.52
C GLN A 163 -12.14 -17.68 -14.52
N GLU A 164 -12.65 -17.25 -13.36
CA GLU A 164 -13.15 -15.89 -13.18
C GLU A 164 -12.02 -14.98 -12.71
N PRO A 165 -11.60 -13.97 -13.49
CA PRO A 165 -10.44 -13.13 -13.18
C PRO A 165 -10.51 -12.46 -11.82
N PHE A 166 -11.72 -12.15 -11.34
CA PHE A 166 -11.91 -11.47 -10.05
C PHE A 166 -11.60 -12.35 -8.84
N MET A 167 -11.80 -13.67 -8.96
CA MET A 167 -11.59 -14.62 -7.84
C MET A 167 -10.13 -14.99 -7.65
N ASP A 168 -9.29 -14.81 -8.67
CA ASP A 168 -7.86 -15.16 -8.61
C ASP A 168 -6.99 -14.02 -8.08
N TYR A 169 -7.57 -12.83 -7.89
CA TYR A 169 -6.89 -11.66 -7.26
C TYR A 169 -7.14 -11.54 -5.74
N PHE A 170 -7.92 -12.44 -5.13
CA PHE A 170 -8.24 -12.51 -3.71
C PHE A 170 -7.97 -13.91 -3.14
#